data_e48de8c499816c91a90ff865a0dbb009
#
_entry.id   e48de8c499816c91a90ff865a0dbb009
#
_cell.length_a   1.000
_cell.length_b   1.000
_cell.length_c   1.000
_cell.angle_alpha   90.00
_cell.angle_beta   90.00
_cell.angle_gamma   90.00
#
_symmetry.space_group_name_H-M   'P 1'
#
loop_
_entity.id
_entity.type
_entity.pdbx_description
1 polymer ?
#
loop_
_entity_poly.entity_id
_entity_poly.type
_entity_poly.pdbx_seq_one_letter_code
_entity_poly.pdbx_strand_id
1 'polypeptide(L)'
;MQRTHIQPHQTMSTILYLTQIQFDFGAIATLPAECERVGIRRPMVVTDAGVKAAGVLQTALDQLAGWPVSIFSDTPPNPTEKAVLAAKAAYIAGECDGLIAVGGGSAIDLAKGLAIVATHEGPLTRYATIEGGSPLITPHAAPLIAVPTTAGTGSEVARGAIIIVEDGRKLGFHSWNLMPKAAICDPELTVGLPSALTAATGMDAIAHCMETFMAPAFNPPADGIALDGLERAWHHIERATRDGQDREARLNMMSASMQGAMAFQKGLGAVHSLSHS
;
A
#
# COMPACT_ATOMS: atom_id res chain seq x y z
N MET A 1 -19.15 -42.80 11.74
CA MET A 1 -18.99 -41.50 11.05
C MET A 1 -19.73 -40.46 11.88
N GLN A 2 -19.02 -39.74 12.74
CA GLN A 2 -19.58 -38.61 13.48
C GLN A 2 -19.67 -37.42 12.53
N ARG A 3 -20.88 -36.91 12.28
CA ARG A 3 -21.09 -35.65 11.59
C ARG A 3 -20.62 -34.54 12.52
N THR A 4 -19.49 -33.88 12.19
CA THR A 4 -19.08 -32.62 12.82
C THR A 4 -20.21 -31.62 12.60
N HIS A 5 -20.90 -31.22 13.65
CA HIS A 5 -21.81 -30.08 13.62
C HIS A 5 -21.01 -28.82 13.29
N ILE A 6 -21.14 -28.32 12.06
CA ILE A 6 -20.68 -26.98 11.70
C ILE A 6 -21.57 -26.02 12.49
N GLN A 7 -21.04 -25.34 13.46
CA GLN A 7 -21.73 -24.25 14.17
C GLN A 7 -22.13 -23.20 13.12
N PRO A 8 -23.36 -22.71 13.11
CA PRO A 8 -23.75 -21.64 12.20
C PRO A 8 -22.92 -20.40 12.50
N HIS A 9 -22.24 -19.85 11.49
CA HIS A 9 -21.53 -18.59 11.61
C HIS A 9 -22.50 -17.49 12.06
N GLN A 10 -22.28 -16.92 13.25
CA GLN A 10 -23.16 -15.94 13.87
C GLN A 10 -23.08 -14.55 13.21
N THR A 11 -22.19 -14.32 12.24
CA THR A 11 -22.04 -13.03 11.54
C THR A 11 -21.89 -13.24 10.04
N MET A 12 -22.61 -12.42 9.27
CA MET A 12 -22.46 -12.36 7.82
C MET A 12 -21.04 -11.86 7.47
N SER A 13 -20.35 -12.59 6.59
CA SER A 13 -19.05 -12.15 6.07
C SER A 13 -19.26 -11.08 4.98
N THR A 14 -18.62 -9.92 5.14
CA THR A 14 -18.57 -8.89 4.11
C THR A 14 -17.24 -9.00 3.35
N ILE A 15 -17.32 -9.15 2.03
CA ILE A 15 -16.16 -9.33 1.15
C ILE A 15 -16.08 -8.12 0.21
N LEU A 16 -14.97 -7.39 0.24
CA LEU A 16 -14.73 -6.19 -0.56
C LEU A 16 -13.35 -6.24 -1.22
N TYR A 17 -13.31 -6.05 -2.55
CA TYR A 17 -12.08 -5.96 -3.36
C TYR A 17 -12.25 -4.80 -4.35
N LEU A 18 -11.83 -3.57 -4.01
CA LEU A 18 -12.34 -2.41 -4.74
C LEU A 18 -11.32 -1.31 -5.08
N THR A 19 -10.05 -1.63 -5.26
CA THR A 19 -9.12 -0.69 -5.90
C THR A 19 -9.08 -0.96 -7.39
N GLN A 20 -9.12 0.11 -8.22
CA GLN A 20 -8.78 -0.01 -9.63
C GLN A 20 -7.28 -0.22 -9.76
N ILE A 21 -6.86 -1.26 -10.47
CA ILE A 21 -5.46 -1.62 -10.61
C ILE A 21 -5.09 -1.54 -12.09
N GLN A 22 -4.07 -0.73 -12.41
CA GLN A 22 -3.36 -0.75 -13.68
C GLN A 22 -2.13 -1.63 -13.50
N PHE A 23 -2.02 -2.71 -14.22
CA PHE A 23 -0.99 -3.72 -13.97
C PHE A 23 -0.37 -4.20 -15.30
N ASP A 24 0.80 -3.72 -15.60
CA ASP A 24 1.72 -4.25 -16.63
C ASP A 24 3.00 -3.40 -16.62
N PHE A 25 4.02 -3.83 -17.39
CA PHE A 25 5.16 -2.98 -17.70
C PHE A 25 4.72 -1.75 -18.50
N GLY A 26 5.15 -0.57 -18.06
CA GLY A 26 4.73 0.70 -18.63
C GLY A 26 3.39 1.21 -18.10
N ALA A 27 2.79 0.55 -17.10
CA ALA A 27 1.53 1.00 -16.50
C ALA A 27 1.62 2.44 -15.95
N ILE A 28 2.82 2.91 -15.58
CA ILE A 28 3.02 4.28 -15.10
C ILE A 28 2.52 5.35 -16.08
N ALA A 29 2.48 5.04 -17.38
CA ALA A 29 1.94 5.95 -18.40
C ALA A 29 0.44 6.27 -18.21
N THR A 30 -0.29 5.48 -17.42
CA THR A 30 -1.70 5.74 -17.11
C THR A 30 -1.89 6.79 -16.02
N LEU A 31 -0.82 7.24 -15.34
CA LEU A 31 -0.89 8.13 -14.19
C LEU A 31 -1.68 9.44 -14.45
N PRO A 32 -1.51 10.16 -15.57
CA PRO A 32 -2.31 11.35 -15.85
C PRO A 32 -3.81 11.05 -15.97
N ALA A 33 -4.16 9.98 -16.69
CA ALA A 33 -5.55 9.57 -16.89
C ALA A 33 -6.20 9.16 -15.55
N GLU A 34 -5.46 8.49 -14.66
CA GLU A 34 -5.95 8.15 -13.33
C GLU A 34 -6.13 9.40 -12.45
N CYS A 35 -5.24 10.39 -12.55
CA CYS A 35 -5.42 11.68 -11.87
C CYS A 35 -6.70 12.37 -12.35
N GLU A 36 -6.91 12.45 -13.64
CA GLU A 36 -8.13 13.04 -14.21
C GLU A 36 -9.40 12.29 -13.76
N ARG A 37 -9.38 10.97 -13.81
CA ARG A 37 -10.50 10.11 -13.40
C ARG A 37 -10.91 10.33 -11.94
N VAL A 38 -9.95 10.54 -11.04
CA VAL A 38 -10.22 10.75 -9.61
C VAL A 38 -10.34 12.22 -9.22
N GLY A 39 -10.18 13.13 -10.19
CA GLY A 39 -10.35 14.57 -10.00
C GLY A 39 -9.16 15.30 -9.39
N ILE A 40 -7.96 14.68 -9.40
CA ILE A 40 -6.72 15.31 -8.95
C ILE A 40 -6.19 16.22 -10.08
N ARG A 41 -5.93 17.47 -9.75
CA ARG A 41 -5.40 18.49 -10.69
C ARG A 41 -4.11 19.12 -10.20
N ARG A 42 -3.90 19.15 -8.90
CA ARG A 42 -2.73 19.69 -8.19
C ARG A 42 -2.16 18.63 -7.24
N PRO A 43 -1.56 17.59 -7.80
CA PRO A 43 -1.09 16.46 -7.00
C PRO A 43 0.09 16.85 -6.10
N MET A 44 0.12 16.27 -4.88
CA MET A 44 1.37 16.13 -4.14
C MET A 44 1.92 14.73 -4.35
N VAL A 45 3.13 14.62 -4.87
CA VAL A 45 3.88 13.37 -4.92
C VAL A 45 4.58 13.14 -3.59
N VAL A 46 4.24 12.06 -2.92
CA VAL A 46 4.86 11.59 -1.68
C VAL A 46 5.83 10.45 -2.03
N THR A 47 7.09 10.59 -1.63
CA THR A 47 8.16 9.64 -1.95
C THR A 47 9.23 9.65 -0.85
N ASP A 48 10.29 8.89 -1.04
CA ASP A 48 11.43 8.85 -0.15
C ASP A 48 12.76 9.14 -0.88
N ALA A 49 13.81 9.37 -0.11
CA ALA A 49 15.14 9.71 -0.64
C ALA A 49 15.73 8.60 -1.50
N GLY A 50 15.45 7.32 -1.19
CA GLY A 50 15.95 6.17 -1.95
C GLY A 50 15.32 6.09 -3.34
N VAL A 51 14.01 6.22 -3.43
CA VAL A 51 13.24 6.26 -4.70
C VAL A 51 13.69 7.44 -5.57
N LYS A 52 13.91 8.60 -4.94
CA LYS A 52 14.45 9.79 -5.63
C LYS A 52 15.86 9.54 -6.16
N ALA A 53 16.76 9.01 -5.33
CA ALA A 53 18.15 8.73 -5.72
C ALA A 53 18.27 7.66 -6.81
N ALA A 54 17.35 6.69 -6.83
CA ALA A 54 17.28 5.65 -7.86
C ALA A 54 16.72 6.16 -9.21
N GLY A 55 16.25 7.40 -9.29
CA GLY A 55 15.65 7.97 -10.52
C GLY A 55 14.20 7.54 -10.78
N VAL A 56 13.65 6.65 -9.98
CA VAL A 56 12.27 6.13 -10.16
C VAL A 56 11.23 7.24 -10.00
N LEU A 57 11.46 8.20 -9.09
CA LEU A 57 10.60 9.38 -8.98
C LEU A 57 10.50 10.13 -10.31
N GLN A 58 11.61 10.30 -11.03
CA GLN A 58 11.62 11.04 -12.29
C GLN A 58 10.72 10.38 -13.34
N THR A 59 10.69 9.04 -13.40
CA THR A 59 9.79 8.30 -14.31
C THR A 59 8.32 8.68 -14.09
N ALA A 60 7.90 8.84 -12.84
CA ALA A 60 6.54 9.27 -12.52
C ALA A 60 6.30 10.76 -12.84
N LEU A 61 7.30 11.63 -12.56
CA LEU A 61 7.21 13.06 -12.85
C LEU A 61 7.16 13.36 -14.35
N ASP A 62 7.84 12.57 -15.17
CA ASP A 62 7.83 12.71 -16.63
C ASP A 62 6.42 12.49 -17.20
N GLN A 63 5.60 11.63 -16.57
CA GLN A 63 4.20 11.44 -16.95
C GLN A 63 3.34 12.66 -16.59
N LEU A 64 3.75 13.46 -15.62
CA LEU A 64 3.04 14.65 -15.15
C LEU A 64 3.63 15.95 -15.71
N ALA A 65 4.32 15.89 -16.84
CA ALA A 65 4.91 17.07 -17.47
C ALA A 65 3.84 18.15 -17.71
N GLY A 66 4.09 19.36 -17.22
CA GLY A 66 3.13 20.49 -17.31
C GLY A 66 2.07 20.54 -16.21
N TRP A 67 2.02 19.55 -15.30
CA TRP A 67 1.13 19.61 -14.14
C TRP A 67 1.76 20.42 -12.98
N PRO A 68 0.94 21.11 -12.16
CA PRO A 68 1.42 21.82 -10.97
C PRO A 68 1.68 20.84 -9.82
N VAL A 69 2.82 20.13 -9.86
CA VAL A 69 3.17 19.08 -8.91
C VAL A 69 3.94 19.64 -7.72
N SER A 70 3.49 19.34 -6.50
CA SER A 70 4.29 19.49 -5.28
C SER A 70 4.95 18.16 -4.92
N ILE A 71 6.14 18.19 -4.30
CA ILE A 71 6.88 16.96 -3.95
C ILE A 71 7.24 16.98 -2.47
N PHE A 72 6.94 15.87 -1.78
CA PHE A 72 7.44 15.59 -0.44
C PHE A 72 8.31 14.33 -0.49
N SER A 73 9.63 14.47 -0.26
CA SER A 73 10.60 13.38 -0.39
C SER A 73 11.25 12.94 0.94
N ASP A 74 10.74 13.43 2.06
CA ASP A 74 11.32 13.19 3.38
C ASP A 74 10.58 12.10 4.17
N THR A 75 10.05 11.09 3.45
CA THR A 75 9.43 9.92 4.07
C THR A 75 10.50 9.05 4.73
N PRO A 76 10.43 8.81 6.05
CA PRO A 76 11.36 7.90 6.73
C PRO A 76 11.00 6.43 6.45
N PRO A 77 11.95 5.48 6.64
CA PRO A 77 11.71 4.04 6.44
C PRO A 77 10.52 3.47 7.20
N ASN A 78 10.18 4.03 8.36
CA ASN A 78 8.91 3.81 9.05
C ASN A 78 8.24 5.18 9.17
N PRO A 79 7.06 5.38 8.58
CA PRO A 79 6.44 6.70 8.57
C PRO A 79 6.08 7.15 9.98
N THR A 80 6.35 8.42 10.28
CA THR A 80 6.10 9.02 11.59
C THR A 80 5.03 10.11 11.48
N GLU A 81 4.31 10.35 12.57
CA GLU A 81 3.35 11.46 12.66
C GLU A 81 4.03 12.81 12.37
N LYS A 82 5.27 13.00 12.82
CA LYS A 82 6.07 14.19 12.51
C LYS A 82 6.23 14.39 11.00
N ALA A 83 6.55 13.32 10.26
CA ALA A 83 6.69 13.39 8.80
C ALA A 83 5.33 13.64 8.12
N VAL A 84 4.24 13.02 8.62
CA VAL A 84 2.87 13.27 8.13
C VAL A 84 2.49 14.74 8.30
N LEU A 85 2.79 15.36 9.46
CA LEU A 85 2.49 16.77 9.71
C LEU A 85 3.37 17.72 8.87
N ALA A 86 4.63 17.36 8.62
CA ALA A 86 5.49 18.11 7.70
C ALA A 86 4.95 18.04 6.27
N ALA A 87 4.51 16.87 5.82
CA ALA A 87 3.86 16.69 4.53
C ALA A 87 2.54 17.48 4.43
N LYS A 88 1.74 17.55 5.52
CA LYS A 88 0.52 18.38 5.57
C LYS A 88 0.83 19.87 5.32
N ALA A 89 1.89 20.39 5.95
CA ALA A 89 2.28 21.78 5.73
C ALA A 89 2.62 22.05 4.26
N ALA A 90 3.37 21.14 3.63
CA ALA A 90 3.71 21.23 2.21
C ALA A 90 2.47 21.06 1.29
N TYR A 91 1.54 20.17 1.65
CA TYR A 91 0.28 19.94 0.92
C TYR A 91 -0.58 21.21 0.88
N ILE A 92 -0.70 21.89 2.02
CA ILE A 92 -1.45 23.15 2.13
C ILE A 92 -0.74 24.27 1.36
N ALA A 93 0.58 24.40 1.52
CA ALA A 93 1.36 25.44 0.83
C ALA A 93 1.34 25.28 -0.70
N GLY A 94 1.27 24.03 -1.19
CA GLY A 94 1.15 23.70 -2.62
C GLY A 94 -0.28 23.78 -3.14
N GLU A 95 -1.27 24.12 -2.29
CA GLU A 95 -2.70 24.09 -2.63
C GLU A 95 -3.10 22.78 -3.31
N CYS A 96 -2.57 21.65 -2.80
CA CYS A 96 -2.79 20.35 -3.41
C CYS A 96 -4.23 19.85 -3.19
N ASP A 97 -4.74 19.07 -4.14
CA ASP A 97 -6.10 18.52 -4.10
C ASP A 97 -6.14 16.98 -4.11
N GLY A 98 -4.96 16.35 -4.14
CA GLY A 98 -4.83 14.90 -4.09
C GLY A 98 -3.39 14.46 -3.94
N LEU A 99 -3.20 13.15 -3.80
CA LEU A 99 -1.94 12.52 -3.45
C LEU A 99 -1.55 11.47 -4.48
N ILE A 100 -0.27 11.41 -4.79
CA ILE A 100 0.35 10.33 -5.54
C ILE A 100 1.49 9.80 -4.67
N ALA A 101 1.40 8.55 -4.19
CA ALA A 101 2.48 7.92 -3.44
C ALA A 101 3.35 7.11 -4.39
N VAL A 102 4.59 7.53 -4.61
CA VAL A 102 5.58 6.82 -5.42
C VAL A 102 6.64 6.25 -4.49
N GLY A 103 6.57 4.95 -4.21
CA GLY A 103 7.48 4.32 -3.26
C GLY A 103 7.01 2.98 -2.72
N GLY A 104 7.70 2.47 -1.73
CA GLY A 104 7.29 1.29 -0.97
C GLY A 104 6.19 1.59 0.04
N GLY A 105 5.89 0.62 0.91
CA GLY A 105 4.85 0.74 1.93
C GLY A 105 4.94 2.01 2.78
N SER A 106 6.15 2.45 3.14
CA SER A 106 6.36 3.65 3.97
C SER A 106 5.83 4.92 3.29
N ALA A 107 6.09 5.11 1.98
CA ALA A 107 5.59 6.27 1.24
C ALA A 107 4.06 6.22 1.09
N ILE A 108 3.51 5.04 0.82
CA ILE A 108 2.06 4.85 0.68
C ILE A 108 1.36 5.06 2.02
N ASP A 109 1.90 4.54 3.11
CA ASP A 109 1.33 4.69 4.45
C ASP A 109 1.41 6.14 4.95
N LEU A 110 2.53 6.84 4.67
CA LEU A 110 2.63 8.28 4.95
C LEU A 110 1.56 9.06 4.19
N ALA A 111 1.37 8.76 2.90
CA ALA A 111 0.35 9.42 2.08
C ALA A 111 -1.07 9.14 2.61
N LYS A 112 -1.37 7.93 3.11
CA LYS A 112 -2.64 7.63 3.77
C LYS A 112 -2.82 8.42 5.06
N GLY A 113 -1.76 8.54 5.89
CA GLY A 113 -1.79 9.41 7.07
C GLY A 113 -2.04 10.86 6.70
N LEU A 114 -1.37 11.35 5.66
CA LEU A 114 -1.59 12.70 5.12
C LEU A 114 -3.02 12.87 4.60
N ALA A 115 -3.59 11.86 3.93
CA ALA A 115 -4.98 11.91 3.46
C ALA A 115 -5.98 12.15 4.60
N ILE A 116 -5.70 11.64 5.81
CA ILE A 116 -6.49 11.92 7.00
C ILE A 116 -6.28 13.37 7.45
N VAL A 117 -5.04 13.73 7.81
CA VAL A 117 -4.78 15.01 8.48
C VAL A 117 -4.97 16.23 7.59
N ALA A 118 -4.94 16.08 6.28
CA ALA A 118 -5.20 17.16 5.33
C ALA A 118 -6.67 17.61 5.32
N THR A 119 -7.59 16.74 5.72
CA THR A 119 -9.03 16.93 5.52
C THR A 119 -9.86 16.74 6.80
N HIS A 120 -9.26 16.21 7.86
CA HIS A 120 -9.92 15.96 9.14
C HIS A 120 -9.24 16.74 10.27
N GLU A 121 -10.00 17.08 11.30
CA GLU A 121 -9.53 17.88 12.43
C GLU A 121 -9.07 17.01 13.61
N GLY A 122 -8.14 17.57 14.41
CA GLY A 122 -7.61 16.95 15.62
C GLY A 122 -6.30 16.16 15.37
N PRO A 123 -5.77 15.54 16.43
CA PRO A 123 -4.53 14.78 16.34
C PRO A 123 -4.74 13.49 15.52
N LEU A 124 -3.67 13.02 14.86
CA LEU A 124 -3.72 11.80 14.06
C LEU A 124 -4.15 10.58 14.89
N THR A 125 -3.70 10.47 16.15
CA THR A 125 -4.04 9.38 17.08
C THR A 125 -5.54 9.17 17.27
N ARG A 126 -6.36 10.22 17.13
CA ARG A 126 -7.83 10.12 17.17
C ARG A 126 -8.41 9.13 16.17
N TYR A 127 -7.71 8.92 15.05
CA TYR A 127 -8.16 8.09 13.93
C TYR A 127 -7.59 6.67 14.00
N ALA A 128 -6.74 6.37 15.00
CA ALA A 128 -6.15 5.06 15.17
C ALA A 128 -7.22 3.98 15.45
N THR A 129 -7.05 2.82 14.85
CA THR A 129 -8.01 1.72 14.97
C THR A 129 -8.19 1.27 16.42
N ILE A 130 -7.09 1.18 17.18
CA ILE A 130 -7.13 0.77 18.59
C ILE A 130 -7.87 1.78 19.49
N GLU A 131 -7.91 3.05 19.09
CA GLU A 131 -8.66 4.11 19.77
C GLU A 131 -10.14 4.20 19.30
N GLY A 132 -10.57 3.24 18.45
CA GLY A 132 -11.92 3.26 17.88
C GLY A 132 -12.12 4.30 16.76
N GLY A 133 -11.01 4.87 16.23
CA GLY A 133 -11.03 5.99 15.30
C GLY A 133 -11.38 5.65 13.84
N SER A 134 -11.39 4.38 13.46
CA SER A 134 -11.66 3.97 12.07
C SER A 134 -12.97 4.55 11.47
N PRO A 135 -14.10 4.62 12.20
CA PRO A 135 -15.33 5.23 11.68
C PRO A 135 -15.27 6.75 11.50
N LEU A 136 -14.29 7.41 12.13
CA LEU A 136 -14.10 8.86 12.04
C LEU A 136 -13.39 9.26 10.75
N ILE A 137 -12.75 8.31 10.05
CA ILE A 137 -12.14 8.55 8.75
C ILE A 137 -13.25 8.52 7.69
N THR A 138 -13.65 9.69 7.22
CA THR A 138 -14.79 9.89 6.33
C THR A 138 -14.37 9.83 4.85
N PRO A 139 -15.34 9.80 3.90
CA PRO A 139 -15.05 9.91 2.46
C PRO A 139 -14.37 11.22 2.03
N HIS A 140 -14.23 12.19 2.93
CA HIS A 140 -13.48 13.43 2.69
C HIS A 140 -11.97 13.24 2.72
N ALA A 141 -11.45 12.06 3.13
CA ALA A 141 -10.02 11.77 3.03
C ALA A 141 -9.49 12.12 1.64
N ALA A 142 -8.34 12.78 1.57
CA ALA A 142 -7.79 13.22 0.28
C ALA A 142 -7.62 12.04 -0.68
N PRO A 143 -8.00 12.16 -1.96
CA PRO A 143 -7.86 11.08 -2.93
C PRO A 143 -6.37 10.72 -3.10
N LEU A 144 -6.09 9.42 -3.17
CA LEU A 144 -4.75 8.86 -3.26
C LEU A 144 -4.65 7.92 -4.48
N ILE A 145 -3.60 8.10 -5.28
CA ILE A 145 -3.12 7.13 -6.26
C ILE A 145 -1.82 6.54 -5.72
N ALA A 146 -1.69 5.22 -5.69
CA ALA A 146 -0.49 4.54 -5.23
C ALA A 146 0.29 3.94 -6.40
N VAL A 147 1.60 4.18 -6.41
CA VAL A 147 2.57 3.71 -7.41
C VAL A 147 3.66 2.96 -6.65
N PRO A 148 3.49 1.64 -6.37
CA PRO A 148 4.45 0.87 -5.62
C PRO A 148 5.77 0.69 -6.39
N THR A 149 6.89 0.82 -5.68
CA THR A 149 8.24 0.57 -6.21
C THR A 149 8.92 -0.63 -5.56
N THR A 150 8.19 -1.33 -4.71
CA THR A 150 8.58 -2.60 -4.07
C THR A 150 7.46 -3.62 -4.24
N ALA A 151 7.81 -4.90 -4.21
CA ALA A 151 6.87 -6.01 -4.25
C ALA A 151 6.87 -6.72 -2.89
N GLY A 152 6.04 -6.28 -1.96
CA GLY A 152 6.02 -6.83 -0.59
C GLY A 152 4.78 -6.44 0.19
N THR A 153 4.70 -5.19 0.64
CA THR A 153 3.66 -4.74 1.56
C THR A 153 2.24 -4.75 0.99
N GLY A 154 2.10 -4.55 -0.34
CA GLY A 154 0.80 -4.44 -0.97
C GLY A 154 -0.06 -3.27 -0.48
N SER A 155 0.56 -2.25 0.16
CA SER A 155 -0.18 -1.11 0.71
C SER A 155 -0.98 -0.37 -0.36
N GLU A 156 -0.62 -0.47 -1.64
CA GLU A 156 -1.33 0.11 -2.78
C GLU A 156 -2.75 -0.41 -2.96
N VAL A 157 -3.04 -1.61 -2.47
CA VAL A 157 -4.38 -2.24 -2.51
C VAL A 157 -4.96 -2.50 -1.12
N ALA A 158 -4.34 -1.92 -0.09
CA ALA A 158 -4.76 -2.09 1.29
C ALA A 158 -5.47 -0.85 1.84
N ARG A 159 -6.42 -1.06 2.76
CA ARG A 159 -7.18 -0.01 3.44
C ARG A 159 -6.51 0.55 4.69
N GLY A 160 -5.32 0.03 5.03
CA GLY A 160 -4.60 0.36 6.26
C GLY A 160 -3.34 1.17 6.00
N ALA A 161 -2.90 1.87 7.04
CA ALA A 161 -1.58 2.49 7.15
C ALA A 161 -1.03 2.24 8.55
N ILE A 162 0.28 2.06 8.66
CA ILE A 162 0.98 1.88 9.95
C ILE A 162 1.92 3.07 10.15
N ILE A 163 1.70 3.84 11.22
CA ILE A 163 2.43 5.09 11.48
C ILE A 163 2.90 5.11 12.92
N ILE A 164 4.15 5.54 13.15
CA ILE A 164 4.69 5.79 14.47
C ILE A 164 4.21 7.18 14.91
N VAL A 165 3.39 7.21 15.96
CA VAL A 165 2.84 8.46 16.52
C VAL A 165 3.82 9.12 17.49
N GLU A 166 3.52 10.34 17.94
CA GLU A 166 4.43 11.19 18.71
C GLU A 166 4.94 10.51 20.00
N ASP A 167 4.11 9.69 20.66
CA ASP A 167 4.48 8.94 21.87
C ASP A 167 5.32 7.68 21.62
N GLY A 168 5.70 7.41 20.35
CA GLY A 168 6.54 6.28 19.92
C GLY A 168 5.76 5.00 19.63
N ARG A 169 4.45 4.94 19.86
CA ARG A 169 3.62 3.78 19.50
C ARG A 169 3.48 3.65 17.99
N LYS A 170 3.56 2.44 17.48
CA LYS A 170 3.29 2.11 16.08
C LYS A 170 1.82 1.73 15.95
N LEU A 171 1.00 2.63 15.41
CA LEU A 171 -0.45 2.48 15.35
C LEU A 171 -0.94 2.21 13.94
N GLY A 172 -2.00 1.38 13.85
CA GLY A 172 -2.73 1.10 12.62
C GLY A 172 -3.93 2.05 12.45
N PHE A 173 -4.07 2.55 11.23
CA PHE A 173 -5.19 3.40 10.78
C PHE A 173 -5.90 2.66 9.66
N HIS A 174 -7.13 2.19 9.87
CA HIS A 174 -7.83 1.34 8.91
C HIS A 174 -9.20 1.93 8.56
N SER A 175 -9.40 2.20 7.28
CA SER A 175 -10.70 2.64 6.75
C SER A 175 -10.77 2.33 5.24
N TRP A 176 -11.95 1.98 4.74
CA TRP A 176 -12.19 1.87 3.31
C TRP A 176 -11.98 3.21 2.58
N ASN A 177 -12.07 4.32 3.31
CA ASN A 177 -11.82 5.66 2.79
C ASN A 177 -10.33 5.96 2.56
N LEU A 178 -9.43 5.13 3.11
CA LEU A 178 -7.97 5.18 2.86
C LEU A 178 -7.51 4.27 1.73
N MET A 179 -8.41 3.47 1.17
CA MET A 179 -8.09 2.66 0.01
C MET A 179 -7.68 3.60 -1.14
N PRO A 180 -6.48 3.43 -1.75
CA PRO A 180 -6.11 4.20 -2.92
C PRO A 180 -7.17 4.11 -4.02
N LYS A 181 -7.46 5.21 -4.67
CA LYS A 181 -8.47 5.28 -5.75
C LYS A 181 -8.00 4.60 -7.04
N ALA A 182 -6.68 4.46 -7.18
CA ALA A 182 -6.01 3.61 -8.15
C ALA A 182 -4.69 3.10 -7.58
N ALA A 183 -4.30 1.91 -7.99
CA ALA A 183 -2.96 1.35 -7.84
C ALA A 183 -2.35 1.20 -9.24
N ILE A 184 -1.17 1.79 -9.46
CA ILE A 184 -0.44 1.67 -10.72
C ILE A 184 0.75 0.76 -10.47
N CYS A 185 0.55 -0.52 -10.71
CA CYS A 185 1.49 -1.60 -10.46
C CYS A 185 2.34 -1.85 -11.71
N ASP A 186 3.41 -1.08 -11.85
CA ASP A 186 4.36 -1.19 -12.97
C ASP A 186 5.61 -1.95 -12.50
N PRO A 187 5.83 -3.21 -12.93
CA PRO A 187 7.00 -3.99 -12.51
C PRO A 187 8.33 -3.35 -12.91
N GLU A 188 8.37 -2.50 -13.95
CA GLU A 188 9.57 -1.76 -14.36
C GLU A 188 10.14 -0.92 -13.22
N LEU A 189 9.29 -0.36 -12.37
CA LEU A 189 9.70 0.48 -11.25
C LEU A 189 10.39 -0.30 -10.12
N THR A 190 10.38 -1.64 -10.19
CA THR A 190 11.05 -2.52 -9.22
C THR A 190 12.36 -3.10 -9.73
N VAL A 191 12.67 -2.97 -11.04
CA VAL A 191 13.84 -3.59 -11.69
C VAL A 191 15.16 -3.17 -11.05
N GLY A 192 15.28 -1.90 -10.65
CA GLY A 192 16.45 -1.35 -9.97
C GLY A 192 16.52 -1.60 -8.46
N LEU A 193 15.55 -2.31 -7.87
CA LEU A 193 15.51 -2.53 -6.41
C LEU A 193 16.69 -3.42 -5.97
N PRO A 194 17.48 -3.03 -4.95
CA PRO A 194 18.58 -3.85 -4.44
C PRO A 194 18.14 -5.25 -4.04
N SER A 195 19.00 -6.24 -4.29
CA SER A 195 18.75 -7.68 -4.02
C SER A 195 18.27 -7.94 -2.58
N ALA A 196 18.92 -7.32 -1.58
CA ALA A 196 18.52 -7.48 -0.17
C ALA A 196 17.08 -6.96 0.10
N LEU A 197 16.71 -5.83 -0.51
CA LEU A 197 15.34 -5.29 -0.39
C LEU A 197 14.34 -6.15 -1.17
N THR A 198 14.73 -6.65 -2.34
CA THR A 198 13.91 -7.58 -3.13
C THR A 198 13.58 -8.83 -2.32
N ALA A 199 14.59 -9.43 -1.66
CA ALA A 199 14.40 -10.59 -0.81
C ALA A 199 13.50 -10.29 0.39
N ALA A 200 13.78 -9.20 1.12
CA ALA A 200 13.03 -8.83 2.31
C ALA A 200 11.56 -8.54 2.00
N THR A 201 11.29 -7.72 0.97
CA THR A 201 9.91 -7.42 0.58
C THR A 201 9.20 -8.62 -0.03
N GLY A 202 9.91 -9.45 -0.79
CA GLY A 202 9.34 -10.69 -1.33
C GLY A 202 8.95 -11.71 -0.25
N MET A 203 9.73 -11.81 0.83
CA MET A 203 9.36 -12.64 1.98
C MET A 203 8.14 -12.10 2.71
N ASP A 204 7.96 -10.78 2.76
CA ASP A 204 6.76 -10.16 3.29
C ASP A 204 5.51 -10.55 2.47
N ALA A 205 5.60 -10.51 1.13
CA ALA A 205 4.52 -10.98 0.26
C ALA A 205 4.17 -12.47 0.50
N ILE A 206 5.18 -13.33 0.68
CA ILE A 206 4.98 -14.75 1.03
C ILE A 206 4.26 -14.85 2.38
N ALA A 207 4.71 -14.11 3.40
CA ALA A 207 4.10 -14.12 4.72
C ALA A 207 2.64 -13.67 4.66
N HIS A 208 2.32 -12.61 3.92
CA HIS A 208 0.95 -12.16 3.68
C HIS A 208 0.07 -13.27 3.12
N CYS A 209 0.51 -13.93 2.05
CA CYS A 209 -0.24 -15.02 1.43
C CYS A 209 -0.44 -16.20 2.38
N MET A 210 0.62 -16.65 3.06
CA MET A 210 0.56 -17.79 3.98
C MET A 210 -0.34 -17.51 5.18
N GLU A 211 -0.14 -16.40 5.86
CA GLU A 211 -0.89 -16.06 7.07
C GLU A 211 -2.36 -15.83 6.77
N THR A 212 -2.65 -15.15 5.65
CA THR A 212 -4.04 -14.97 5.20
C THR A 212 -4.73 -16.28 4.91
N PHE A 213 -4.07 -17.18 4.18
CA PHE A 213 -4.64 -18.50 3.92
C PHE A 213 -4.95 -19.25 5.20
N MET A 214 -4.07 -19.18 6.21
CA MET A 214 -4.23 -19.82 7.51
C MET A 214 -5.20 -19.09 8.45
N ALA A 215 -5.57 -17.83 8.17
CA ALA A 215 -6.48 -17.08 9.03
C ALA A 215 -7.86 -17.76 9.12
N PRO A 216 -8.51 -17.81 10.32
CA PRO A 216 -9.71 -18.62 10.54
C PRO A 216 -11.00 -18.03 9.95
N ALA A 217 -11.00 -16.76 9.54
CA ALA A 217 -12.20 -16.14 8.98
C ALA A 217 -12.62 -16.82 7.66
N PHE A 218 -13.93 -16.96 7.45
CA PHE A 218 -14.48 -17.54 6.24
C PHE A 218 -14.45 -16.51 5.10
N ASN A 219 -13.53 -16.67 4.15
CA ASN A 219 -13.43 -15.84 2.95
C ASN A 219 -12.79 -16.64 1.79
N PRO A 220 -13.54 -17.54 1.13
CA PRO A 220 -13.02 -18.37 0.04
C PRO A 220 -12.36 -17.60 -1.11
N PRO A 221 -12.86 -16.43 -1.55
CA PRO A 221 -12.12 -15.61 -2.52
C PRO A 221 -10.72 -15.23 -2.05
N ALA A 222 -10.56 -14.83 -0.78
CA ALA A 222 -9.23 -14.52 -0.23
C ALA A 222 -8.31 -15.75 -0.20
N ASP A 223 -8.86 -16.94 0.09
CA ASP A 223 -8.07 -18.17 0.08
C ASP A 223 -7.52 -18.47 -1.32
N GLY A 224 -8.34 -18.34 -2.35
CA GLY A 224 -7.93 -18.54 -3.75
C GLY A 224 -6.87 -17.53 -4.19
N ILE A 225 -7.05 -16.24 -3.85
CA ILE A 225 -6.11 -15.16 -4.17
C ILE A 225 -4.77 -15.41 -3.44
N ALA A 226 -4.81 -15.78 -2.16
CA ALA A 226 -3.62 -16.05 -1.36
C ALA A 226 -2.81 -17.23 -1.90
N LEU A 227 -3.47 -18.29 -2.36
CA LEU A 227 -2.79 -19.47 -2.93
C LEU A 227 -2.09 -19.15 -4.25
N ASP A 228 -2.75 -18.44 -5.18
CA ASP A 228 -2.11 -18.02 -6.45
C ASP A 228 -0.94 -17.07 -6.17
N GLY A 229 -1.11 -16.11 -5.24
CA GLY A 229 -0.05 -15.21 -4.84
C GLY A 229 1.15 -15.94 -4.23
N LEU A 230 0.90 -16.94 -3.37
CA LEU A 230 1.95 -17.74 -2.75
C LEU A 230 2.74 -18.55 -3.79
N GLU A 231 2.05 -19.20 -4.74
CA GLU A 231 2.68 -19.95 -5.82
C GLU A 231 3.59 -19.07 -6.66
N ARG A 232 3.10 -17.89 -7.06
CA ARG A 232 3.90 -16.90 -7.80
C ARG A 232 5.13 -16.46 -7.02
N ALA A 233 4.98 -16.05 -5.77
CA ALA A 233 6.10 -15.60 -4.96
C ALA A 233 7.13 -16.71 -4.74
N TRP A 234 6.69 -17.93 -4.44
CA TRP A 234 7.55 -19.08 -4.20
C TRP A 234 8.44 -19.41 -5.39
N HIS A 235 7.91 -19.38 -6.60
CA HIS A 235 8.66 -19.69 -7.82
C HIS A 235 9.55 -18.55 -8.31
N HIS A 236 9.32 -17.31 -7.89
CA HIS A 236 9.97 -16.16 -8.50
C HIS A 236 10.85 -15.33 -7.55
N ILE A 237 10.70 -15.45 -6.22
CA ILE A 237 11.47 -14.64 -5.25
C ILE A 237 12.97 -14.83 -5.40
N GLU A 238 13.44 -16.08 -5.56
CA GLU A 238 14.85 -16.38 -5.70
C GLU A 238 15.41 -15.81 -7.02
N ARG A 239 14.68 -15.95 -8.11
CA ARG A 239 15.03 -15.39 -9.41
C ARG A 239 15.12 -13.88 -9.36
N ALA A 240 14.08 -13.20 -8.86
CA ALA A 240 14.05 -11.74 -8.72
C ALA A 240 15.15 -11.20 -7.81
N THR A 241 15.55 -11.98 -6.79
CA THR A 241 16.63 -11.62 -5.85
C THR A 241 18.02 -11.76 -6.48
N ARG A 242 18.24 -12.82 -7.27
CA ARG A 242 19.53 -13.10 -7.95
C ARG A 242 19.74 -12.23 -9.17
N ASP A 243 18.69 -12.01 -9.94
CA ASP A 243 18.71 -11.19 -11.15
C ASP A 243 17.56 -10.15 -11.10
N GLY A 244 17.90 -8.94 -10.73
CA GLY A 244 16.95 -7.83 -10.71
C GLY A 244 16.37 -7.47 -12.07
N GLN A 245 17.00 -7.91 -13.18
CA GLN A 245 16.54 -7.66 -14.53
C GLN A 245 15.60 -8.75 -15.06
N ASP A 246 15.37 -9.83 -14.28
CA ASP A 246 14.41 -10.88 -14.65
C ASP A 246 12.97 -10.33 -14.62
N ARG A 247 12.51 -9.85 -15.76
CA ARG A 247 11.21 -9.17 -15.92
C ARG A 247 10.04 -10.08 -15.56
N GLU A 248 10.11 -11.37 -15.89
CA GLU A 248 9.07 -12.33 -15.53
C GLU A 248 8.99 -12.48 -14.00
N ALA A 249 10.14 -12.61 -13.34
CA ALA A 249 10.18 -12.70 -11.89
C ALA A 249 9.67 -11.41 -11.22
N ARG A 250 10.04 -10.22 -11.70
CA ARG A 250 9.52 -8.93 -11.19
C ARG A 250 8.00 -8.82 -11.34
N LEU A 251 7.46 -9.16 -12.49
CA LEU A 251 6.01 -9.16 -12.73
C LEU A 251 5.27 -10.09 -11.76
N ASN A 252 5.77 -11.32 -11.59
CA ASN A 252 5.13 -12.29 -10.70
C ASN A 252 5.27 -11.90 -9.23
N MET A 253 6.40 -11.33 -8.81
CA MET A 253 6.56 -10.82 -7.43
C MET A 253 5.62 -9.65 -7.15
N MET A 254 5.45 -8.70 -8.08
CA MET A 254 4.50 -7.60 -7.92
C MET A 254 3.06 -8.11 -7.85
N SER A 255 2.70 -9.08 -8.70
CA SER A 255 1.40 -9.74 -8.63
C SER A 255 1.17 -10.43 -7.28
N ALA A 256 2.17 -11.16 -6.77
CA ALA A 256 2.08 -11.85 -5.49
C ALA A 256 1.91 -10.87 -4.31
N SER A 257 2.66 -9.76 -4.31
CA SER A 257 2.54 -8.69 -3.31
C SER A 257 1.12 -8.13 -3.25
N MET A 258 0.59 -7.74 -4.41
CA MET A 258 -0.77 -7.24 -4.54
C MET A 258 -1.80 -8.28 -4.07
N GLN A 259 -1.66 -9.52 -4.48
CA GLN A 259 -2.60 -10.60 -4.12
C GLN A 259 -2.58 -10.89 -2.62
N GLY A 260 -1.40 -10.96 -1.99
CA GLY A 260 -1.27 -11.11 -0.54
C GLY A 260 -2.02 -10.01 0.21
N ALA A 261 -1.86 -8.76 -0.23
CA ALA A 261 -2.54 -7.62 0.38
C ALA A 261 -4.05 -7.57 0.10
N MET A 262 -4.50 -7.96 -1.08
CA MET A 262 -5.94 -8.10 -1.36
C MET A 262 -6.56 -9.16 -0.46
N ALA A 263 -5.83 -10.23 -0.17
CA ALA A 263 -6.30 -11.34 0.63
C ALA A 263 -6.27 -11.04 2.14
N PHE A 264 -5.33 -10.26 2.67
CA PHE A 264 -5.13 -10.11 4.12
C PHE A 264 -6.26 -9.35 4.84
N GLN A 265 -7.25 -8.83 4.15
CA GLN A 265 -8.50 -8.41 4.79
C GLN A 265 -9.23 -9.57 5.52
N LYS A 266 -8.92 -10.83 5.18
CA LYS A 266 -9.37 -12.02 5.91
C LYS A 266 -8.72 -12.10 7.30
N GLY A 267 -7.53 -11.53 7.48
CA GLY A 267 -6.74 -11.51 8.70
C GLY A 267 -5.29 -11.92 8.43
N LEU A 268 -4.40 -11.50 9.31
CA LEU A 268 -3.00 -11.89 9.37
C LEU A 268 -2.75 -12.75 10.61
N GLY A 269 -1.56 -13.29 10.75
CA GLY A 269 -1.21 -14.25 11.79
C GLY A 269 -0.08 -13.79 12.71
N ALA A 270 0.64 -14.78 13.24
CA ALA A 270 1.65 -14.59 14.28
C ALA A 270 2.89 -13.83 13.80
N VAL A 271 3.30 -14.01 12.54
CA VAL A 271 4.50 -13.33 12.00
C VAL A 271 4.30 -11.82 12.03
N HIS A 272 3.17 -11.33 11.49
CA HIS A 272 2.86 -9.92 11.51
C HIS A 272 2.61 -9.39 12.93
N SER A 273 1.94 -10.16 13.79
CA SER A 273 1.70 -9.77 15.18
C SER A 273 3.00 -9.58 15.98
N LEU A 274 4.02 -10.39 15.71
CA LEU A 274 5.32 -10.33 16.39
C LEU A 274 6.28 -9.32 15.77
N SER A 275 6.25 -9.15 14.44
CA SER A 275 7.18 -8.26 13.74
C SER A 275 6.77 -6.78 13.80
N HIS A 276 5.50 -6.49 14.11
CA HIS A 276 4.95 -5.13 14.19
C HIS A 276 4.79 -4.60 15.62
N SER A 277 5.19 -5.38 16.63
CA SER A 277 5.12 -4.99 18.06
C SER A 277 6.29 -4.11 18.50
#